data_d3d7ed8df91ccbf5f01cc3aa42b6368e
#
_entry.id   d3d7ed8df91ccbf5f01cc3aa42b6368e
#
_cell.length_a   1.000
_cell.length_b   1.000
_cell.length_c   1.000
_cell.angle_alpha   90.00
_cell.angle_beta   90.00
_cell.angle_gamma   90.00
#
_symmetry.space_group_name_H-M   'P 1'
#
loop_
_entity.id
_entity.type
_entity.pdbx_description
1 polymer ?
#
loop_
_entity_poly.entity_id
_entity_poly.type
_entity_poly.pdbx_seq_one_letter_code
_entity_poly.pdbx_strand_id
1 'polypeptide(L)'
;MKFIDGVRIKRLRVIPDERGRLMEMLRSDDDIFEKFGQAYLTTAYPGVVKAWHYHKKQTDNFVVVKGMMKVVLYDSREGSPTYGLTNEFFMGEHNPILLQIPKLVYHGFKCTSTEEAMVINFPTETYNYQEPDEYRLDPHSNEIPYDWARKDG
;
A
#
# COMPACT_ATOMS: atom_id res chain seq x y z
N MET A 1 -8.62 -13.56 -7.41
CA MET A 1 -7.60 -12.61 -7.96
C MET A 1 -6.23 -13.26 -7.83
N LYS A 2 -5.44 -13.26 -8.91
CA LYS A 2 -4.04 -13.67 -8.84
C LYS A 2 -3.21 -12.50 -8.29
N PHE A 3 -2.46 -12.72 -7.22
CA PHE A 3 -1.59 -11.69 -6.68
C PHE A 3 -0.24 -11.65 -7.41
N ILE A 4 0.32 -10.45 -7.48
CA ILE A 4 1.72 -10.23 -7.85
C ILE A 4 2.60 -11.07 -6.90
N ASP A 5 3.61 -11.70 -7.46
CA ASP A 5 4.53 -12.56 -6.70
C ASP A 5 5.18 -11.80 -5.54
N GLY A 6 5.09 -12.37 -4.35
CA GLY A 6 5.57 -11.78 -3.10
C GLY A 6 4.58 -10.83 -2.39
N VAL A 7 3.45 -10.47 -3.01
CA VAL A 7 2.42 -9.69 -2.33
C VAL A 7 1.66 -10.56 -1.32
N ARG A 8 1.51 -10.04 -0.11
CA ARG A 8 0.81 -10.73 0.98
C ARG A 8 -0.22 -9.81 1.62
N ILE A 9 -1.27 -10.41 2.17
CA ILE A 9 -2.34 -9.71 2.89
C ILE A 9 -2.55 -10.36 4.25
N LYS A 10 -2.70 -9.51 5.28
CA LYS A 10 -3.22 -9.90 6.59
C LYS A 10 -4.56 -9.21 6.79
N ARG A 11 -5.63 -9.98 7.03
CA ARG A 11 -6.92 -9.41 7.47
C ARG A 11 -6.78 -8.92 8.90
N LEU A 12 -7.25 -7.70 9.15
CA LEU A 12 -7.18 -7.08 10.47
C LEU A 12 -8.50 -7.23 11.18
N ARG A 13 -8.43 -7.57 12.46
CA ARG A 13 -9.60 -7.68 13.31
C ARG A 13 -9.86 -6.35 14.00
N VAL A 14 -11.05 -5.81 13.83
CA VAL A 14 -11.53 -4.65 14.58
C VAL A 14 -12.32 -5.16 15.77
N ILE A 15 -11.99 -4.68 16.96
CA ILE A 15 -12.64 -5.03 18.23
C ILE A 15 -13.31 -3.77 18.78
N PRO A 16 -14.61 -3.57 18.51
CA PRO A 16 -15.35 -2.41 19.02
C PRO A 16 -15.93 -2.67 20.41
N ASP A 17 -16.04 -1.60 21.19
CA ASP A 17 -16.84 -1.54 22.43
C ASP A 17 -17.40 -0.11 22.63
N GLU A 18 -18.05 0.15 23.77
CA GLU A 18 -18.67 1.46 24.05
C GLU A 18 -17.67 2.63 24.14
N ARG A 19 -16.36 2.36 24.26
CA ARG A 19 -15.30 3.36 24.35
C ARG A 19 -14.65 3.66 22.99
N GLY A 20 -14.91 2.83 21.95
CA GLY A 20 -14.32 2.95 20.64
C GLY A 20 -13.95 1.61 20.03
N ARG A 21 -12.78 1.52 19.39
CA ARG A 21 -12.30 0.29 18.76
C ARG A 21 -10.80 0.12 18.89
N LEU A 22 -10.36 -1.12 18.94
CA LEU A 22 -8.95 -1.51 18.88
C LEU A 22 -8.73 -2.34 17.60
N MET A 23 -7.61 -2.10 16.94
CA MET A 23 -7.18 -2.88 15.80
C MET A 23 -5.66 -3.06 15.85
N GLU A 24 -5.20 -4.29 16.06
CA GLU A 24 -3.78 -4.63 15.94
C GLU A 24 -3.40 -4.67 14.45
N MET A 25 -2.34 -4.00 14.07
CA MET A 25 -1.91 -3.89 12.68
C MET A 25 -0.78 -4.85 12.35
N LEU A 26 0.38 -4.68 12.97
CA LEU A 26 1.56 -5.51 12.72
C LEU A 26 2.17 -5.92 14.06
N ARG A 27 2.37 -7.22 14.23
CA ARG A 27 3.02 -7.81 15.41
C ARG A 27 4.33 -8.49 14.99
N SER A 28 5.31 -8.47 15.86
CA SER A 28 6.59 -9.15 15.61
C SER A 28 6.48 -10.67 15.51
N ASP A 29 5.36 -11.25 15.99
CA ASP A 29 5.05 -12.68 15.91
C ASP A 29 4.07 -13.05 14.78
N ASP A 30 3.70 -12.08 13.93
CA ASP A 30 2.91 -12.35 12.71
C ASP A 30 3.76 -13.07 11.65
N ASP A 31 3.17 -14.02 10.92
CA ASP A 31 3.82 -14.71 9.80
C ASP A 31 4.30 -13.74 8.71
N ILE A 32 3.61 -12.60 8.57
CA ILE A 32 3.90 -11.58 7.57
C ILE A 32 5.02 -10.65 8.01
N PHE A 33 5.38 -10.65 9.29
CA PHE A 33 6.42 -9.78 9.84
C PHE A 33 7.80 -10.19 9.30
N GLU A 34 8.52 -9.22 8.73
CA GLU A 34 9.91 -9.41 8.31
C GLU A 34 10.87 -8.69 9.26
N LYS A 35 10.72 -7.36 9.37
CA LYS A 35 11.63 -6.49 10.09
C LYS A 35 10.95 -5.15 10.31
N PHE A 36 11.26 -4.48 11.39
CA PHE A 36 10.83 -3.11 11.65
C PHE A 36 11.94 -2.12 11.31
N GLY A 37 11.70 -1.22 10.35
CA GLY A 37 12.57 -0.10 10.05
C GLY A 37 12.09 1.18 10.73
N GLN A 38 10.90 1.62 10.38
CA GLN A 38 10.23 2.81 10.92
C GLN A 38 8.72 2.69 10.76
N ALA A 39 7.98 3.64 11.29
CA ALA A 39 6.57 3.82 11.03
C ALA A 39 6.28 5.27 10.65
N TYR A 40 5.47 5.49 9.64
CA TYR A 40 5.01 6.82 9.29
C TYR A 40 3.56 6.82 8.80
N LEU A 41 2.92 7.97 8.98
CA LEU A 41 1.59 8.27 8.47
C LEU A 41 1.73 9.14 7.21
N THR A 42 0.99 8.81 6.16
CA THR A 42 0.75 9.71 5.05
C THR A 42 -0.73 9.75 4.72
N THR A 43 -1.18 10.85 4.15
CA THR A 43 -2.60 11.07 3.88
C THR A 43 -2.82 11.44 2.41
N ALA A 44 -4.06 11.34 1.97
CA ALA A 44 -4.49 11.86 0.68
C ALA A 44 -5.86 12.52 0.83
N TYR A 45 -5.99 13.72 0.30
CA TYR A 45 -7.30 14.36 0.16
C TYR A 45 -8.15 13.66 -0.90
N PRO A 46 -9.49 13.80 -0.84
CA PRO A 46 -10.36 13.12 -1.80
C PRO A 46 -9.94 13.29 -3.26
N GLY A 47 -9.85 12.19 -3.97
CA GLY A 47 -9.48 12.16 -5.39
C GLY A 47 -7.99 12.30 -5.68
N VAL A 48 -7.16 12.63 -4.70
CA VAL A 48 -5.71 12.76 -4.89
C VAL A 48 -5.07 11.39 -5.13
N VAL A 49 -4.20 11.33 -6.11
CA VAL A 49 -3.34 10.19 -6.44
C VAL A 49 -1.92 10.49 -5.97
N LYS A 50 -1.34 9.55 -5.22
CA LYS A 50 0.08 9.53 -4.88
C LYS A 50 0.69 8.24 -5.43
N ALA A 51 1.34 8.34 -6.58
CA ALA A 51 1.93 7.22 -7.33
C ALA A 51 3.01 7.75 -8.27
N TRP A 52 3.78 6.94 -8.89
CA TRP A 52 4.16 5.57 -8.60
C TRP A 52 5.47 5.57 -7.86
N HIS A 53 5.60 4.69 -6.90
CA HIS A 53 6.82 4.52 -6.11
C HIS A 53 7.26 3.06 -6.16
N TYR A 54 8.57 2.80 -6.07
CA TYR A 54 9.09 1.49 -5.71
C TYR A 54 10.40 1.64 -4.93
N HIS A 55 10.78 0.56 -4.27
CA HIS A 55 11.97 0.50 -3.44
C HIS A 55 12.82 -0.72 -3.81
N LYS A 56 14.13 -0.59 -3.70
CA LYS A 56 15.06 -1.70 -4.00
C LYS A 56 15.45 -2.49 -2.76
N LYS A 57 15.35 -1.89 -1.59
CA LYS A 57 15.83 -2.48 -0.32
C LYS A 57 14.71 -2.79 0.65
N GLN A 58 13.68 -1.96 0.74
CA GLN A 58 12.60 -2.11 1.71
C GLN A 58 11.39 -2.84 1.15
N THR A 59 10.72 -3.56 2.06
CA THR A 59 9.35 -4.04 1.90
C THR A 59 8.43 -3.07 2.63
N ASP A 60 7.30 -2.71 2.04
CA ASP A 60 6.29 -1.86 2.67
C ASP A 60 5.16 -2.68 3.28
N ASN A 61 4.59 -2.17 4.37
CA ASN A 61 3.43 -2.75 5.04
C ASN A 61 2.39 -1.66 5.25
N PHE A 62 1.39 -1.58 4.37
CA PHE A 62 0.37 -0.54 4.37
C PHE A 62 -0.87 -0.94 5.15
N VAL A 63 -1.36 -0.03 6.00
CA VAL A 63 -2.67 -0.12 6.65
C VAL A 63 -3.38 1.22 6.47
N VAL A 64 -4.54 1.22 5.83
CA VAL A 64 -5.39 2.42 5.73
C VAL A 64 -6.28 2.45 6.95
N VAL A 65 -6.05 3.43 7.84
CA VAL A 65 -6.68 3.50 9.15
C VAL A 65 -7.88 4.45 9.20
N LYS A 66 -8.01 5.33 8.22
CA LYS A 66 -9.15 6.24 8.07
C LYS A 66 -9.51 6.40 6.60
N GLY A 67 -10.83 6.45 6.33
CA GLY A 67 -11.34 6.55 4.96
C GLY A 67 -11.11 5.28 4.15
N MET A 68 -11.14 5.44 2.84
CA MET A 68 -10.91 4.37 1.86
C MET A 68 -9.90 4.79 0.83
N MET A 69 -9.01 3.88 0.49
CA MET A 69 -8.04 4.06 -0.59
C MET A 69 -8.11 2.91 -1.60
N LYS A 70 -7.96 3.25 -2.86
CA LYS A 70 -7.58 2.31 -3.90
C LYS A 70 -6.06 2.28 -3.94
N VAL A 71 -5.47 1.16 -3.51
CA VAL A 71 -4.03 0.91 -3.58
C VAL A 71 -3.77 0.02 -4.78
N VAL A 72 -2.87 0.45 -5.66
CA VAL A 72 -2.59 -0.25 -6.91
C VAL A 72 -1.12 -0.64 -6.96
N LEU A 73 -0.89 -1.88 -7.36
CA LEU A 73 0.44 -2.46 -7.53
C LEU A 73 0.64 -2.84 -8.99
N TYR A 74 1.85 -2.67 -9.50
CA TYR A 74 2.25 -3.09 -10.83
C TYR A 74 3.60 -3.81 -10.81
N ASP A 75 3.66 -4.98 -11.41
CA ASP A 75 4.87 -5.79 -11.46
C ASP A 75 5.63 -5.57 -12.78
N SER A 76 6.70 -4.80 -12.72
CA SER A 76 7.60 -4.56 -13.86
C SER A 76 8.90 -5.37 -13.78
N ARG A 77 9.01 -6.30 -12.83
CA ARG A 77 10.24 -7.08 -12.63
C ARG A 77 10.44 -8.08 -13.74
N GLU A 78 11.52 -7.93 -14.51
CA GLU A 78 11.90 -8.89 -15.55
C GLU A 78 12.12 -10.27 -14.94
N GLY A 79 11.56 -11.30 -15.58
CA GLY A 79 11.64 -12.69 -15.10
C GLY A 79 10.68 -13.05 -13.97
N SER A 80 9.89 -12.10 -13.46
CA SER A 80 8.83 -12.42 -12.49
C SER A 80 7.73 -13.26 -13.14
N PRO A 81 7.20 -14.27 -12.41
CA PRO A 81 6.06 -15.07 -12.90
C PRO A 81 4.77 -14.25 -13.03
N THR A 82 4.78 -13.02 -12.53
CA THR A 82 3.64 -12.08 -12.58
C THR A 82 3.99 -10.78 -13.31
N TYR A 83 5.03 -10.78 -14.13
CA TYR A 83 5.40 -9.61 -14.93
C TYR A 83 4.21 -9.05 -15.70
N GLY A 84 4.03 -7.72 -15.63
CA GLY A 84 2.93 -7.02 -16.29
C GLY A 84 1.58 -7.07 -15.55
N LEU A 85 1.49 -7.81 -14.44
CA LEU A 85 0.25 -7.90 -13.67
C LEU A 85 0.01 -6.62 -12.86
N THR A 86 -1.24 -6.19 -12.83
CA THR A 86 -1.74 -5.13 -11.97
C THR A 86 -2.67 -5.70 -10.92
N ASN A 87 -2.51 -5.30 -9.67
CA ASN A 87 -3.45 -5.60 -8.59
C ASN A 87 -4.06 -4.31 -8.04
N GLU A 88 -5.37 -4.33 -7.77
CA GLU A 88 -6.10 -3.26 -7.11
C GLU A 88 -6.62 -3.75 -5.76
N PHE A 89 -6.39 -2.97 -4.71
CA PHE A 89 -6.89 -3.23 -3.37
C PHE A 89 -7.72 -2.03 -2.90
N PHE A 90 -8.99 -2.28 -2.58
CA PHE A 90 -9.85 -1.26 -1.98
C PHE A 90 -9.83 -1.49 -0.48
N MET A 91 -9.02 -0.73 0.23
CA MET A 91 -8.74 -0.95 1.65
C MET A 91 -8.97 0.30 2.49
N GLY A 92 -9.31 0.09 3.74
CA GLY A 92 -9.65 1.15 4.69
C GLY A 92 -10.64 0.68 5.73
N GLU A 93 -11.44 1.59 6.27
CA GLU A 93 -12.38 1.31 7.36
C GLU A 93 -13.39 0.21 7.03
N HIS A 94 -13.79 0.11 5.75
CA HIS A 94 -14.74 -0.92 5.29
C HIS A 94 -14.07 -2.23 4.83
N ASN A 95 -12.75 -2.25 4.75
CA ASN A 95 -11.96 -3.44 4.42
C ASN A 95 -10.57 -3.32 5.09
N PRO A 96 -10.51 -3.55 6.41
CA PRO A 96 -9.28 -3.41 7.17
C PRO A 96 -8.31 -4.57 6.87
N ILE A 97 -7.25 -4.24 6.16
CA ILE A 97 -6.17 -5.16 5.81
C ILE A 97 -4.82 -4.49 6.00
N LEU A 98 -3.80 -5.29 6.29
CA LEU A 98 -2.41 -4.94 6.06
C LEU A 98 -2.00 -5.54 4.71
N LEU A 99 -1.51 -4.68 3.83
CA LEU A 99 -0.99 -5.07 2.52
C LEU A 99 0.53 -4.99 2.56
N GLN A 100 1.19 -6.12 2.37
CA GLN A 100 2.65 -6.18 2.24
C GLN A 100 3.05 -6.13 0.78
N ILE A 101 3.89 -5.16 0.46
CA ILE A 101 4.35 -4.85 -0.90
C ILE A 101 5.84 -5.18 -0.99
N PRO A 102 6.23 -6.16 -1.82
CA PRO A 102 7.63 -6.54 -1.93
C PRO A 102 8.46 -5.49 -2.65
N LYS A 103 9.77 -5.61 -2.51
CA LYS A 103 10.75 -4.80 -3.24
C LYS A 103 10.49 -4.85 -4.74
N LEU A 104 10.85 -3.75 -5.43
CA LEU A 104 10.81 -3.63 -6.89
C LEU A 104 9.40 -3.70 -7.51
N VAL A 105 8.34 -3.66 -6.71
CA VAL A 105 6.96 -3.58 -7.19
C VAL A 105 6.50 -2.14 -7.11
N TYR A 106 6.10 -1.57 -8.25
CA TYR A 106 5.50 -0.24 -8.28
C TYR A 106 4.19 -0.23 -7.55
N HIS A 107 3.99 0.81 -6.78
CA HIS A 107 2.75 1.00 -6.03
C HIS A 107 2.37 2.47 -5.92
N GLY A 108 1.11 2.68 -5.66
CA GLY A 108 0.54 3.99 -5.39
C GLY A 108 -0.85 3.85 -4.83
N PHE A 109 -1.44 4.97 -4.45
CA PHE A 109 -2.80 4.97 -3.93
C PHE A 109 -3.58 6.23 -4.33
N LYS A 110 -4.89 6.11 -4.30
CA LYS A 110 -5.85 7.18 -4.51
C LYS A 110 -6.87 7.18 -3.38
N CYS A 111 -7.14 8.34 -2.80
CA CYS A 111 -8.25 8.48 -1.87
C CYS A 111 -9.59 8.37 -2.62
N THR A 112 -10.43 7.41 -2.23
CA THR A 112 -11.73 7.15 -2.84
C THR A 112 -12.90 7.54 -1.93
N SER A 113 -12.63 7.92 -0.69
CA SER A 113 -13.63 8.42 0.24
C SER A 113 -13.86 9.92 0.06
N THR A 114 -14.95 10.44 0.68
CA THR A 114 -15.32 11.86 0.62
C THR A 114 -14.55 12.73 1.60
N GLU A 115 -13.78 12.11 2.49
CA GLU A 115 -12.89 12.76 3.44
C GLU A 115 -11.45 12.31 3.24
N GLU A 116 -10.51 13.01 3.87
CA GLU A 116 -9.10 12.64 3.89
C GLU A 116 -8.92 11.20 4.34
N ALA A 117 -8.20 10.41 3.56
CA ALA A 117 -7.82 9.05 3.95
C ALA A 117 -6.39 9.02 4.49
N MET A 118 -6.14 8.12 5.45
CA MET A 118 -4.87 7.99 6.15
C MET A 118 -4.32 6.59 6.04
N VAL A 119 -3.08 6.48 5.59
CA VAL A 119 -2.34 5.22 5.54
C VAL A 119 -1.13 5.29 6.47
N ILE A 120 -0.95 4.24 7.27
CA ILE A 120 0.27 4.00 8.03
C ILE A 120 1.10 2.97 7.26
N ASN A 121 2.38 3.26 7.09
CA ASN A 121 3.35 2.31 6.56
C ASN A 121 4.34 1.90 7.64
N PHE A 122 4.68 0.63 7.66
CA PHE A 122 5.75 0.06 8.47
C PHE A 122 6.83 -0.53 7.53
N PRO A 123 7.66 0.31 6.89
CA PRO A 123 8.71 -0.21 6.02
C PRO A 123 9.77 -0.95 6.84
N THR A 124 10.42 -1.91 6.19
CA THR A 124 11.45 -2.74 6.81
C THR A 124 12.78 -2.02 7.00
N GLU A 125 12.98 -0.87 6.35
CA GLU A 125 14.19 -0.05 6.45
C GLU A 125 13.84 1.37 6.90
N THR A 126 14.81 2.05 7.51
CA THR A 126 14.69 3.47 7.79
C THR A 126 14.94 4.30 6.54
N TYR A 127 14.32 5.47 6.44
CA TYR A 127 14.57 6.40 5.36
C TYR A 127 15.99 6.97 5.44
N ASN A 128 16.76 6.82 4.38
CA ASN A 128 18.09 7.42 4.27
C ASN A 128 17.97 8.78 3.58
N TYR A 129 18.12 9.86 4.34
CA TYR A 129 17.98 11.24 3.83
C TYR A 129 19.07 11.65 2.83
N GLN A 130 20.21 10.98 2.87
CA GLN A 130 21.34 11.28 1.97
C GLN A 130 21.25 10.50 0.66
N GLU A 131 20.78 9.25 0.73
CA GLU A 131 20.65 8.36 -0.42
C GLU A 131 19.31 7.60 -0.32
N PRO A 132 18.20 8.26 -0.67
CA PRO A 132 16.86 7.67 -0.54
C PRO A 132 16.68 6.43 -1.42
N ASP A 133 16.15 5.36 -0.82
CA ASP A 133 15.70 4.16 -1.54
C ASP A 133 14.26 4.39 -2.04
N GLU A 134 14.09 5.42 -2.84
CA GLU A 134 12.79 5.82 -3.38
C GLU A 134 12.93 6.22 -4.85
N TYR A 135 12.16 5.54 -5.70
CA TYR A 135 12.14 5.74 -7.14
C TYR A 135 10.71 6.03 -7.58
N ARG A 136 10.54 7.00 -8.47
CA ARG A 136 9.22 7.52 -8.84
C ARG A 136 9.00 7.53 -10.34
N LEU A 137 7.74 7.29 -10.74
CA LEU A 137 7.22 7.60 -12.07
C LEU A 137 5.98 8.47 -11.92
N ASP A 138 5.71 9.28 -12.92
CA ASP A 138 4.49 10.08 -12.98
C ASP A 138 3.26 9.15 -13.02
N PRO A 139 2.23 9.38 -12.16
CA PRO A 139 1.03 8.53 -12.12
C PRO A 139 0.22 8.54 -13.43
N HIS A 140 0.39 9.56 -14.25
CA HIS A 140 -0.33 9.73 -15.51
C HIS A 140 0.56 9.48 -16.74
N SER A 141 1.78 9.01 -16.54
CA SER A 141 2.65 8.57 -17.64
C SER A 141 2.14 7.27 -18.26
N ASN A 142 2.56 7.01 -19.52
CA ASN A 142 2.20 5.77 -20.22
C ASN A 142 3.16 4.60 -19.88
N GLU A 143 4.12 4.78 -18.98
CA GLU A 143 5.09 3.75 -18.62
C GLU A 143 4.45 2.59 -17.86
N ILE A 144 3.44 2.91 -17.02
CA ILE A 144 2.59 1.90 -16.38
C ILE A 144 1.19 2.01 -16.98
N PRO A 145 0.65 0.94 -17.60
CA PRO A 145 -0.64 0.97 -18.28
C PRO A 145 -1.80 0.90 -17.28
N TYR A 146 -1.99 1.96 -16.52
CA TYR A 146 -3.03 2.03 -15.51
C TYR A 146 -3.74 3.40 -15.51
N ASP A 147 -5.06 3.37 -15.56
CA ASP A 147 -5.92 4.55 -15.47
C ASP A 147 -6.43 4.73 -14.04
N TRP A 148 -6.03 5.84 -13.41
CA TRP A 148 -6.44 6.21 -12.04
C TRP A 148 -7.84 6.79 -11.95
N ALA A 149 -8.52 7.06 -13.07
CA ALA A 149 -9.88 7.59 -13.05
C ALA A 149 -10.86 6.68 -12.30
N ARG A 150 -11.87 7.31 -11.69
CA ARG A 150 -12.96 6.53 -11.10
C ARG A 150 -13.73 5.79 -12.19
N LYS A 151 -14.01 4.54 -11.95
CA LYS A 151 -14.87 3.74 -12.82
C LYS A 151 -16.30 3.82 -12.30
N ASP A 152 -17.20 4.28 -13.14
CA ASP A 152 -18.63 4.23 -12.88
C ASP A 152 -19.19 2.91 -13.43
N GLY A 153 -20.23 2.36 -12.80
CA GLY A 153 -20.82 1.08 -13.18
C GLY A 153 -22.33 1.05 -13.02
#